data_eaca15888773e8dc5d4f878db7d0eb6f
#
_entry.id   eaca15888773e8dc5d4f878db7d0eb6f
#
_cell.length_a   1.000
_cell.length_b   1.000
_cell.length_c   1.000
_cell.angle_alpha   90.00
_cell.angle_beta   90.00
_cell.angle_gamma   90.00
#
_symmetry.space_group_name_H-M   'P 1'
#
loop_
_entity.id
_entity.type
_entity.pdbx_description
1 polymer ?
#
loop_
_entity_poly.entity_id
_entity_poly.type
_entity_poly.pdbx_seq_one_letter_code
_entity_poly.pdbx_strand_id
1 'polypeptide(L)'
;AAWLEENKYHLVHNFTVDDLFHLHRGGRLSKTAAIVGTMINLKPVLHVDDEGHLVMLSKVRGRKKSLIGLVDCMEKQLGDWKDKNDIIFISHGDCPEDAQFVADLIKERFGYENFMIGYIGATIGAHSGPGTVALFYMGDHR
;
A
#
# COMPACT_ATOMS: atom_id res chain seq x y z
N ALA A 1 -19.93 -5.38 -14.44
CA ALA A 1 -18.93 -6.38 -14.88
C ALA A 1 -17.97 -5.78 -15.92
N ALA A 2 -18.42 -5.25 -17.07
CA ALA A 2 -17.56 -4.74 -18.16
C ALA A 2 -16.54 -3.69 -17.66
N TRP A 3 -16.98 -2.66 -16.95
CA TRP A 3 -16.09 -1.63 -16.40
C TRP A 3 -14.96 -2.19 -15.53
N LEU A 4 -15.26 -3.22 -14.69
CA LEU A 4 -14.25 -3.86 -13.85
C LEU A 4 -13.19 -4.60 -14.68
N GLU A 5 -13.60 -5.27 -15.76
CA GLU A 5 -12.67 -5.95 -16.65
C GLU A 5 -11.76 -4.98 -17.39
N GLU A 6 -12.30 -3.85 -17.83
CA GLU A 6 -11.55 -2.82 -18.54
C GLU A 6 -10.55 -2.09 -17.64
N ASN A 7 -10.88 -1.93 -16.33
CA ASN A 7 -10.11 -1.05 -15.43
C ASN A 7 -9.34 -1.78 -14.32
N LYS A 8 -9.41 -3.12 -14.24
CA LYS A 8 -8.77 -3.89 -13.16
C LYS A 8 -7.26 -3.67 -13.03
N TYR A 9 -6.56 -3.38 -14.14
CA TYR A 9 -5.12 -3.10 -14.14
C TYR A 9 -4.77 -1.63 -13.84
N HIS A 10 -5.79 -0.78 -13.76
CA HIS A 10 -5.66 0.60 -13.29
C HIS A 10 -5.89 0.76 -11.79
N LEU A 11 -6.41 -0.28 -11.12
CA LEU A 11 -6.55 -0.26 -9.67
C LEU A 11 -5.21 -0.54 -9.01
N VAL A 12 -4.57 0.50 -8.51
CA VAL A 12 -3.28 0.43 -7.82
C VAL A 12 -3.45 -0.06 -6.40
N HIS A 13 -2.59 -0.98 -5.99
CA HIS A 13 -2.54 -1.57 -4.64
C HIS A 13 -1.16 -1.36 -4.04
N ASN A 14 -0.92 -0.24 -3.38
CA ASN A 14 0.33 0.04 -2.67
C ASN A 14 0.15 -0.20 -1.17
N PHE A 15 1.13 -0.79 -0.52
CA PHE A 15 1.05 -1.01 0.92
C PHE A 15 2.42 -1.01 1.60
N THR A 16 2.41 -0.79 2.89
CA THR A 16 3.58 -0.96 3.77
C THR A 16 3.19 -1.81 4.97
N VAL A 17 4.14 -2.54 5.51
CA VAL A 17 3.95 -3.34 6.73
C VAL A 17 4.92 -2.88 7.81
N ASP A 18 4.56 -3.10 9.05
CA ASP A 18 5.45 -2.78 10.16
C ASP A 18 6.54 -3.84 10.34
N ASP A 19 6.20 -5.12 10.15
CA ASP A 19 7.11 -6.26 10.29
C ASP A 19 7.18 -7.10 9.01
N LEU A 20 8.31 -7.01 8.31
CA LEU A 20 8.61 -7.85 7.14
C LEU A 20 8.69 -9.34 7.47
N PHE A 21 9.09 -9.68 8.69
CA PHE A 21 9.13 -11.09 9.12
C PHE A 21 7.74 -11.71 9.20
N HIS A 22 6.71 -10.90 9.45
CA HIS A 22 5.33 -11.37 9.43
C HIS A 22 4.93 -11.85 8.03
N LEU A 23 5.17 -11.06 6.99
CA LEU A 23 4.96 -11.45 5.58
C LEU A 23 5.80 -12.67 5.18
N HIS A 24 7.06 -12.73 5.64
CA HIS A 24 7.95 -13.85 5.35
C HIS A 24 7.44 -15.15 5.98
N ARG A 25 7.06 -15.13 7.26
CA ARG A 25 6.46 -16.28 7.95
C ARG A 25 5.16 -16.73 7.27
N GLY A 26 4.37 -15.80 6.76
CA GLY A 26 3.17 -16.04 6.00
C GLY A 26 3.40 -16.57 4.58
N GLY A 27 4.67 -16.70 4.13
CA GLY A 27 5.02 -17.21 2.79
C GLY A 27 4.67 -16.26 1.64
N ARG A 28 4.45 -14.96 1.90
CA ARG A 28 4.07 -13.95 0.90
C ARG A 28 5.26 -13.12 0.40
N LEU A 29 6.42 -13.26 1.02
CA LEU A 29 7.68 -12.75 0.47
C LEU A 29 8.46 -13.91 -0.12
N SER A 30 8.79 -13.82 -1.41
CA SER A 30 9.66 -14.78 -2.08
C SER A 30 11.05 -14.82 -1.42
N LYS A 31 11.65 -16.00 -1.48
CA LYS A 31 12.90 -16.43 -0.85
C LYS A 31 14.11 -15.51 -1.13
N THR A 32 14.17 -14.34 -0.62
CA THR A 32 15.45 -13.68 -0.43
C THR A 32 15.85 -13.74 1.05
N ALA A 33 16.22 -14.94 1.51
CA ALA A 33 16.71 -15.18 2.87
C ALA A 33 17.86 -14.24 3.29
N ALA A 34 18.60 -13.70 2.32
CA ALA A 34 19.63 -12.68 2.54
C ALA A 34 19.06 -11.31 2.98
N ILE A 35 17.80 -11.04 2.69
CA ILE A 35 17.15 -9.77 3.05
C ILE A 35 16.66 -9.80 4.51
N VAL A 36 16.26 -10.96 5.00
CA VAL A 36 15.70 -11.13 6.35
C VAL A 36 16.73 -10.85 7.45
N GLY A 37 18.00 -11.19 7.23
CA GLY A 37 19.07 -11.00 8.23
C GLY A 37 19.53 -9.56 8.47
N THR A 38 19.14 -8.61 7.59
CA THR A 38 19.55 -7.19 7.68
C THR A 38 18.41 -6.23 7.99
N MET A 39 17.21 -6.75 8.27
CA MET A 39 15.95 -5.99 8.24
C MET A 39 15.56 -5.30 9.54
N ILE A 40 16.46 -5.10 10.49
CA ILE A 40 16.15 -4.32 11.70
C ILE A 40 15.84 -2.88 11.30
N ASN A 41 14.58 -2.45 11.53
CA ASN A 41 14.05 -1.10 11.24
C ASN A 41 13.87 -0.73 9.76
N LEU A 42 13.94 -1.66 8.81
CA LEU A 42 13.55 -1.39 7.44
C LEU A 42 12.04 -1.61 7.25
N LYS A 43 11.39 -0.61 6.68
CA LYS A 43 9.97 -0.65 6.30
C LYS A 43 9.89 -0.71 4.78
N PRO A 44 9.18 -1.70 4.21
CA PRO A 44 9.02 -1.80 2.76
C PRO A 44 7.89 -0.88 2.29
N VAL A 45 8.00 -0.42 1.06
CA VAL A 45 6.86 -0.01 0.24
C VAL A 45 6.69 -1.06 -0.84
N LEU A 46 5.53 -1.66 -0.90
CA LEU A 46 5.20 -2.81 -1.74
C LEU A 46 4.00 -2.46 -2.63
N HIS A 47 3.88 -3.17 -3.74
CA HIS A 47 2.66 -3.19 -4.53
C HIS A 47 2.29 -4.62 -4.93
N VAL A 48 1.08 -4.76 -5.48
CA VAL A 48 0.62 -6.01 -6.10
C VAL A 48 0.72 -5.82 -7.60
N ASP A 49 1.48 -6.69 -8.30
CA ASP A 49 1.62 -6.66 -9.75
C ASP A 49 0.40 -7.25 -10.48
N ASP A 50 0.44 -7.27 -11.82
CA ASP A 50 -0.67 -7.76 -12.65
C ASP A 50 -0.93 -9.27 -12.49
N GLU A 51 0.06 -10.03 -12.09
CA GLU A 51 -0.03 -11.45 -11.78
C GLU A 51 -0.47 -11.74 -10.34
N GLY A 52 -0.61 -10.68 -9.50
CA GLY A 52 -1.02 -10.80 -8.10
C GLY A 52 0.13 -11.07 -7.13
N HIS A 53 1.38 -10.91 -7.56
CA HIS A 53 2.54 -11.06 -6.66
C HIS A 53 2.81 -9.80 -5.86
N LEU A 54 3.35 -9.98 -4.67
CA LEU A 54 3.81 -8.88 -3.85
C LEU A 54 5.23 -8.48 -4.28
N VAL A 55 5.37 -7.29 -4.82
CA VAL A 55 6.65 -6.75 -5.31
C VAL A 55 7.09 -5.57 -4.47
N MET A 56 8.39 -5.54 -4.13
CA MET A 56 8.94 -4.45 -3.34
C MET A 56 9.36 -3.29 -4.25
N LEU A 57 8.72 -2.14 -4.08
CA LEU A 57 9.07 -0.91 -4.80
C LEU A 57 10.26 -0.20 -4.17
N SER A 58 10.29 -0.13 -2.84
CA SER A 58 11.37 0.52 -2.11
C SER A 58 11.49 0.02 -0.67
N LYS A 59 12.63 0.35 -0.05
CA LYS A 59 12.90 0.12 1.37
C LYS A 59 13.31 1.45 1.99
N VAL A 60 12.66 1.81 3.08
CA VAL A 60 12.97 3.04 3.81
C VAL A 60 13.19 2.74 5.28
N ARG A 61 13.95 3.59 5.96
CA ARG A 61 14.19 3.44 7.38
C ARG A 61 13.23 4.34 8.17
N GLY A 62 12.40 3.70 8.99
CA GLY A 62 11.44 4.36 9.87
C GLY A 62 10.02 4.43 9.31
N ARG A 63 9.06 4.32 10.23
CA ARG A 63 7.62 4.19 9.92
C ARG A 63 7.06 5.36 9.12
N LYS A 64 7.30 6.59 9.58
CA LYS A 64 6.80 7.79 8.90
C LYS A 64 7.26 7.87 7.44
N LYS A 65 8.50 7.45 7.16
CA LYS A 65 9.02 7.45 5.78
C LYS A 65 8.34 6.41 4.89
N SER A 66 7.91 5.27 5.44
CA SER A 66 7.18 4.29 4.63
C SER A 66 5.77 4.76 4.30
N LEU A 67 5.10 5.45 5.21
CA LEU A 67 3.80 6.06 4.96
C LEU A 67 3.89 7.17 3.90
N ILE A 68 4.90 8.04 4.00
CA ILE A 68 5.18 9.05 2.96
C ILE A 68 5.49 8.37 1.62
N GLY A 69 6.25 7.27 1.64
CA GLY A 69 6.58 6.49 0.45
C GLY A 69 5.35 5.93 -0.30
N LEU A 70 4.25 5.62 0.40
CA LEU A 70 2.99 5.25 -0.26
C LEU A 70 2.44 6.41 -1.09
N VAL A 71 2.47 7.62 -0.53
CA VAL A 71 1.97 8.83 -1.21
C VAL A 71 2.91 9.27 -2.33
N ASP A 72 4.22 9.08 -2.18
CA ASP A 72 5.20 9.31 -3.25
C ASP A 72 5.02 8.33 -4.43
N CYS A 73 4.62 7.08 -4.15
CA CYS A 73 4.24 6.13 -5.20
C CYS A 73 2.96 6.56 -5.91
N MET A 74 1.95 7.00 -5.15
CA MET A 74 0.71 7.52 -5.71
C MET A 74 0.97 8.68 -6.68
N GLU A 75 1.81 9.64 -6.30
CA GLU A 75 2.17 10.78 -7.15
C GLU A 75 2.71 10.36 -8.53
N LYS A 76 3.51 9.30 -8.55
CA LYS A 76 4.13 8.76 -9.77
C LYS A 76 3.17 7.94 -10.64
N GLN A 77 2.13 7.34 -10.04
CA GLN A 77 1.25 6.37 -10.68
C GLN A 77 -0.13 6.96 -11.05
N LEU A 78 -0.48 8.14 -10.53
CA LEU A 78 -1.79 8.77 -10.81
C LEU A 78 -2.00 9.06 -12.29
N GLY A 79 -1.00 9.65 -12.97
CA GLY A 79 -1.04 9.99 -14.39
C GLY A 79 -2.36 10.66 -14.80
N ASP A 80 -2.99 10.14 -15.86
CA ASP A 80 -4.27 10.63 -16.40
C ASP A 80 -5.49 10.34 -15.51
N TRP A 81 -5.29 9.60 -14.41
CA TRP A 81 -6.35 9.27 -13.45
C TRP A 81 -6.46 10.27 -12.29
N LYS A 82 -5.60 11.27 -12.25
CA LYS A 82 -5.58 12.24 -11.15
C LYS A 82 -6.95 12.87 -10.88
N ASP A 83 -7.68 13.24 -11.91
CA ASP A 83 -8.98 13.89 -11.78
C ASP A 83 -10.18 12.89 -11.90
N LYS A 84 -9.89 11.60 -11.88
CA LYS A 84 -10.89 10.52 -12.05
C LYS A 84 -11.08 9.66 -10.80
N ASN A 85 -10.39 9.98 -9.70
CA ASN A 85 -10.55 9.31 -8.41
C ASN A 85 -11.62 10.02 -7.58
N ASP A 86 -12.83 9.49 -7.55
CA ASP A 86 -13.92 10.01 -6.71
C ASP A 86 -13.72 9.69 -5.23
N ILE A 87 -13.01 8.61 -4.93
CA ILE A 87 -12.77 8.10 -3.59
C ILE A 87 -11.42 7.40 -3.51
N ILE A 88 -10.71 7.61 -2.41
CA ILE A 88 -9.47 6.90 -2.08
C ILE A 88 -9.74 5.91 -0.95
N PHE A 89 -9.29 4.66 -1.10
CA PHE A 89 -9.47 3.63 -0.09
C PHE A 89 -8.17 3.41 0.67
N ILE A 90 -8.28 3.35 1.99
CA ILE A 90 -7.16 3.03 2.89
C ILE A 90 -7.61 1.93 3.84
N SER A 91 -6.86 0.83 3.87
CA SER A 91 -7.09 -0.24 4.84
C SER A 91 -5.90 -0.36 5.79
N HIS A 92 -6.18 -0.63 7.07
CA HIS A 92 -5.13 -0.72 8.07
C HIS A 92 -5.27 -1.95 8.98
N GLY A 93 -4.14 -2.42 9.49
CA GLY A 93 -4.04 -3.49 10.48
C GLY A 93 -3.81 -2.90 11.86
N ASP A 94 -4.88 -2.47 12.53
CA ASP A 94 -4.87 -1.90 13.89
C ASP A 94 -3.93 -0.70 14.09
N CYS A 95 -3.89 0.19 13.09
CA CYS A 95 -3.10 1.44 13.13
C CYS A 95 -3.86 2.60 12.47
N PRO A 96 -5.01 3.02 13.04
CA PRO A 96 -5.85 4.05 12.44
C PRO A 96 -5.16 5.42 12.32
N GLU A 97 -4.25 5.76 13.24
CA GLU A 97 -3.50 7.01 13.19
C GLU A 97 -2.56 7.09 11.97
N ASP A 98 -1.94 5.96 11.62
CA ASP A 98 -1.10 5.87 10.41
C ASP A 98 -1.94 6.00 9.14
N ALA A 99 -3.12 5.37 9.11
CA ALA A 99 -4.05 5.48 8.00
C ALA A 99 -4.56 6.92 7.83
N GLN A 100 -4.89 7.58 8.94
CA GLN A 100 -5.29 8.98 8.94
C GLN A 100 -4.16 9.90 8.47
N PHE A 101 -2.92 9.65 8.93
CA PHE A 101 -1.76 10.40 8.46
C PHE A 101 -1.58 10.30 6.93
N VAL A 102 -1.80 9.12 6.35
CA VAL A 102 -1.73 8.94 4.88
C VAL A 102 -2.85 9.71 4.19
N ALA A 103 -4.08 9.67 4.71
CA ALA A 103 -5.21 10.43 4.17
C ALA A 103 -4.96 11.93 4.20
N ASP A 104 -4.48 12.46 5.33
CA ASP A 104 -4.18 13.89 5.49
C ASP A 104 -3.10 14.35 4.52
N LEU A 105 -2.06 13.54 4.32
CA LEU A 105 -0.98 13.83 3.37
C LEU A 105 -1.47 13.80 1.92
N ILE A 106 -2.36 12.86 1.58
CA ILE A 106 -2.98 12.79 0.24
C ILE A 106 -3.87 14.01 0.00
N LYS A 107 -4.66 14.41 0.99
CA LYS A 107 -5.47 15.63 0.94
C LYS A 107 -4.60 16.88 0.74
N GLU A 108 -3.52 17.01 1.48
CA GLU A 108 -2.58 18.13 1.36
C GLU A 108 -1.92 18.21 -0.02
N ARG A 109 -1.47 17.07 -0.57
CA ARG A 109 -0.71 17.05 -1.83
C ARG A 109 -1.58 17.11 -3.09
N PHE A 110 -2.75 16.46 -3.06
CA PHE A 110 -3.56 16.23 -4.27
C PHE A 110 -4.95 16.84 -4.20
N GLY A 111 -5.42 17.27 -3.02
CA GLY A 111 -6.73 17.88 -2.85
C GLY A 111 -7.90 16.89 -2.77
N TYR A 112 -7.66 15.58 -2.65
CA TYR A 112 -8.75 14.62 -2.48
C TYR A 112 -9.40 14.79 -1.11
N GLU A 113 -10.75 14.70 -1.10
CA GLU A 113 -11.57 14.91 0.12
C GLU A 113 -12.30 13.63 0.55
N ASN A 114 -12.53 12.68 -0.36
CA ASN A 114 -13.31 11.48 -0.08
C ASN A 114 -12.39 10.30 0.21
N PHE A 115 -12.46 9.79 1.44
CA PHE A 115 -11.69 8.63 1.88
C PHE A 115 -12.62 7.58 2.48
N MET A 116 -12.35 6.30 2.16
CA MET A 116 -12.90 5.18 2.90
C MET A 116 -11.75 4.52 3.66
N ILE A 117 -11.74 4.71 4.98
CA ILE A 117 -10.73 4.14 5.88
C ILE A 117 -11.37 3.01 6.69
N GLY A 118 -10.73 1.84 6.71
CA GLY A 118 -11.26 0.69 7.44
C GLY A 118 -10.21 -0.36 7.76
N TYR A 119 -10.62 -1.37 8.51
CA TYR A 119 -9.75 -2.50 8.85
C TYR A 119 -9.49 -3.40 7.65
N ILE A 120 -8.27 -3.94 7.59
CA ILE A 120 -7.93 -5.03 6.68
C ILE A 120 -8.72 -6.28 7.09
N GLY A 121 -9.27 -6.99 6.09
CA GLY A 121 -9.96 -8.26 6.35
C GLY A 121 -9.05 -9.30 6.99
N ALA A 122 -9.62 -10.18 7.82
CA ALA A 122 -8.89 -11.13 8.64
C ALA A 122 -7.89 -12.01 7.87
N THR A 123 -8.23 -12.44 6.66
CA THR A 123 -7.36 -13.26 5.82
C THR A 123 -6.07 -12.53 5.43
N ILE A 124 -6.19 -11.30 4.93
CA ILE A 124 -5.03 -10.48 4.55
C ILE A 124 -4.25 -10.08 5.81
N GLY A 125 -4.97 -9.68 6.89
CA GLY A 125 -4.37 -9.28 8.16
C GLY A 125 -3.52 -10.36 8.81
N ALA A 126 -3.95 -11.62 8.73
CA ALA A 126 -3.18 -12.76 9.23
C ALA A 126 -1.82 -12.93 8.54
N HIS A 127 -1.70 -12.51 7.28
CA HIS A 127 -0.45 -12.58 6.52
C HIS A 127 0.38 -11.30 6.55
N SER A 128 -0.26 -10.14 6.60
CA SER A 128 0.42 -8.84 6.57
C SER A 128 0.77 -8.29 7.96
N GLY A 129 -0.02 -8.68 8.97
CA GLY A 129 0.20 -8.33 10.37
C GLY A 129 -0.30 -6.96 10.80
N PRO A 130 -0.23 -6.68 12.11
CA PRO A 130 -0.55 -5.36 12.63
C PRO A 130 0.42 -4.31 12.09
N GLY A 131 -0.02 -3.05 12.04
CA GLY A 131 0.76 -1.96 11.46
C GLY A 131 0.82 -1.96 9.93
N THR A 132 0.06 -2.81 9.24
CA THR A 132 -0.09 -2.73 7.78
C THR A 132 -0.96 -1.52 7.41
N VAL A 133 -0.52 -0.73 6.43
CA VAL A 133 -1.35 0.29 5.77
C VAL A 133 -1.33 0.04 4.28
N ALA A 134 -2.51 -0.11 3.69
CA ALA A 134 -2.71 -0.34 2.26
C ALA A 134 -3.53 0.82 1.66
N LEU A 135 -3.06 1.33 0.53
CA LEU A 135 -3.62 2.46 -0.20
C LEU A 135 -4.06 1.99 -1.58
N PHE A 136 -5.33 2.31 -1.94
CA PHE A 136 -5.92 1.92 -3.22
C PHE A 136 -6.52 3.14 -3.92
N TYR A 137 -6.23 3.25 -5.20
CA TYR A 137 -6.68 4.34 -6.08
C TYR A 137 -6.59 3.90 -7.53
N MET A 138 -7.20 4.66 -8.43
CA MET A 138 -7.04 4.46 -9.86
C MET A 138 -5.81 5.22 -10.37
N GLY A 139 -4.99 4.56 -11.17
CA GLY A 139 -3.76 5.10 -11.74
C GLY A 139 -3.51 4.60 -13.16
N ASP A 140 -2.46 5.10 -13.81
CA ASP A 140 -2.13 4.70 -15.19
C ASP A 140 -1.75 3.22 -15.28
N HIS A 141 -1.14 2.69 -14.21
CA HIS A 141 -0.75 1.29 -14.08
C HIS A 141 -0.65 0.92 -12.60
N ARG A 142 -0.87 -0.36 -12.31
CA ARG A 142 -0.75 -0.89 -10.93
C ARG A 142 0.68 -1.34 -10.63
#